data_dabfa067258e030e905413ae1dbb9470
#
_entry.id   dabfa067258e030e905413ae1dbb9470
#
_cell.length_a   1.000
_cell.length_b   1.000
_cell.length_c   1.000
_cell.angle_alpha   90.00
_cell.angle_beta   90.00
_cell.angle_gamma   90.00
#
_symmetry.space_group_name_H-M   'P 1'
#
loop_
_entity.id
_entity.type
_entity.pdbx_description
1 polymer ?
#
loop_
_entity_poly.entity_id
_entity_poly.type
_entity_poly.pdbx_seq_one_letter_code
_entity_poly.pdbx_strand_id
1 'polypeptide(L)'
;MTETKISYKELYATMITKYAPGFDIVSKRESWVQRLLSIVMSFFNPDYATTYYTQMFGKLWVPSKEIADGIKNSTDLTIKNVALLYHEIEGHAQQKMSSKWFNFKYLFPQGIFIMVLAVTLLLSPLLLTNLLGMWLGGWAFCHVWFWLFSALDISAITMVPKLISARWRYNYELEAYKISLLVYFFYGERDAARRYVYSIADILSGSDYYWTAPGKRREIQVLLNIWLYQLEDRYTGTRLLPKRYEKVWEELADLSTADKS
;
A
#
# COMPACT_ATOMS: atom_id res chain seq x y z
N MET A 1 22.59 -14.97 -20.72
CA MET A 1 22.75 -14.55 -19.32
C MET A 1 22.09 -15.62 -18.50
N THR A 2 22.87 -16.41 -17.75
CA THR A 2 22.35 -17.41 -16.80
C THR A 2 21.61 -16.66 -15.70
N GLU A 3 20.32 -16.97 -15.54
CA GLU A 3 19.50 -16.45 -14.46
C GLU A 3 20.13 -16.83 -13.12
N THR A 4 20.57 -15.84 -12.40
CA THR A 4 21.10 -15.96 -11.05
C THR A 4 19.93 -16.27 -10.12
N LYS A 5 19.82 -17.53 -9.67
CA LYS A 5 18.73 -17.99 -8.79
C LYS A 5 19.15 -17.84 -7.33
N ILE A 6 18.97 -16.65 -6.77
CA ILE A 6 19.02 -16.48 -5.32
C ILE A 6 17.75 -17.10 -4.73
N SER A 7 17.90 -17.90 -3.68
CA SER A 7 16.75 -18.44 -2.95
C SER A 7 15.93 -17.29 -2.34
N TYR A 8 14.66 -17.21 -2.71
CA TYR A 8 13.73 -16.21 -2.13
C TYR A 8 13.72 -16.26 -0.60
N LYS A 9 13.84 -17.44 -0.02
CA LYS A 9 13.90 -17.66 1.42
C LYS A 9 15.10 -16.99 2.07
N GLU A 10 16.26 -17.05 1.44
CA GLU A 10 17.49 -16.41 1.94
C GLU A 10 17.41 -14.89 1.81
N LEU A 11 16.93 -14.39 0.68
CA LEU A 11 16.70 -12.97 0.49
C LEU A 11 15.69 -12.43 1.52
N TYR A 12 14.58 -13.12 1.71
CA TYR A 12 13.56 -12.75 2.67
C TYR A 12 14.09 -12.71 4.10
N ALA A 13 14.82 -13.76 4.51
CA ALA A 13 15.43 -13.84 5.83
C ALA A 13 16.45 -12.70 6.05
N THR A 14 17.30 -12.42 5.07
CA THR A 14 18.29 -11.34 5.11
C THR A 14 17.61 -9.99 5.21
N MET A 15 16.59 -9.74 4.40
CA MET A 15 15.86 -8.46 4.40
C MET A 15 15.11 -8.22 5.71
N ILE A 16 14.47 -9.25 6.26
CA ILE A 16 13.80 -9.13 7.57
C ILE A 16 14.81 -8.79 8.66
N THR A 17 15.90 -9.54 8.74
CA THR A 17 16.92 -9.32 9.77
C THR A 17 17.52 -7.92 9.69
N LYS A 18 17.76 -7.43 8.47
CA LYS A 18 18.45 -6.15 8.22
C LYS A 18 17.53 -4.93 8.35
N TYR A 19 16.31 -5.01 7.81
CA TYR A 19 15.45 -3.83 7.62
C TYR A 19 14.21 -3.82 8.50
N ALA A 20 13.71 -4.96 8.88
CA ALA A 20 12.41 -5.06 9.54
C ALA A 20 12.35 -6.20 10.56
N PRO A 21 13.14 -6.15 11.65
CA PRO A 21 13.04 -7.17 12.70
C PRO A 21 11.58 -7.29 13.19
N GLY A 22 11.03 -8.51 13.11
CA GLY A 22 9.64 -8.79 13.48
C GLY A 22 8.60 -8.54 12.37
N PHE A 23 9.04 -8.19 11.16
CA PHE A 23 8.14 -8.19 10.00
C PHE A 23 7.72 -9.63 9.66
N ASP A 24 6.46 -9.80 9.31
CA ASP A 24 5.93 -11.10 8.91
C ASP A 24 4.89 -10.93 7.81
N ILE A 25 4.71 -11.98 7.00
CA ILE A 25 3.66 -12.05 5.98
C ILE A 25 2.57 -12.97 6.50
N VAL A 26 1.37 -12.43 6.64
CA VAL A 26 0.25 -13.12 7.29
C VAL A 26 -1.03 -12.98 6.48
N SER A 27 -1.92 -13.94 6.61
CA SER A 27 -3.21 -13.89 5.93
C SER A 27 -4.16 -12.89 6.59
N LYS A 28 -4.87 -12.09 5.78
CA LYS A 28 -5.97 -11.23 6.24
C LYS A 28 -7.05 -12.02 6.97
N ARG A 29 -7.26 -13.29 6.57
CA ARG A 29 -8.28 -14.17 7.15
C ARG A 29 -7.96 -14.60 8.59
N GLU A 30 -6.71 -14.51 9.03
CA GLU A 30 -6.28 -14.88 10.38
C GLU A 30 -6.51 -13.76 11.41
N SER A 31 -6.80 -12.52 10.97
CA SER A 31 -7.03 -11.38 11.85
C SER A 31 -8.48 -10.92 11.81
N TRP A 32 -9.13 -10.84 12.98
CA TRP A 32 -10.48 -10.29 13.08
C TRP A 32 -10.53 -8.81 12.64
N VAL A 33 -9.48 -8.04 12.93
CA VAL A 33 -9.34 -6.63 12.51
C VAL A 33 -9.31 -6.53 10.99
N GLN A 34 -8.52 -7.39 10.33
CA GLN A 34 -8.43 -7.41 8.87
C GLN A 34 -9.72 -7.90 8.23
N ARG A 35 -10.43 -8.83 8.87
CA ARG A 35 -11.76 -9.27 8.40
C ARG A 35 -12.77 -8.13 8.47
N LEU A 36 -12.83 -7.41 9.59
CA LEU A 36 -13.70 -6.24 9.74
C LEU A 36 -13.32 -5.15 8.72
N LEU A 37 -12.03 -4.85 8.59
CA LEU A 37 -11.53 -3.90 7.60
C LEU A 37 -11.92 -4.33 6.17
N SER A 38 -11.81 -5.62 5.86
CA SER A 38 -12.19 -6.15 4.55
C SER A 38 -13.68 -5.96 4.25
N ILE A 39 -14.57 -6.14 5.24
CA ILE A 39 -16.00 -5.88 5.09
C ILE A 39 -16.23 -4.39 4.77
N VAL A 40 -15.65 -3.49 5.55
CA VAL A 40 -15.80 -2.04 5.36
C VAL A 40 -15.22 -1.61 4.01
N MET A 41 -14.03 -2.08 3.68
CA MET A 41 -13.33 -1.67 2.47
C MET A 41 -13.95 -2.26 1.20
N SER A 42 -14.63 -3.40 1.27
CA SER A 42 -15.31 -4.00 0.13
C SER A 42 -16.48 -3.16 -0.40
N PHE A 43 -17.05 -2.26 0.40
CA PHE A 43 -18.01 -1.26 -0.09
C PHE A 43 -17.41 -0.27 -1.09
N PHE A 44 -16.10 -0.05 -1.02
CA PHE A 44 -15.37 0.89 -1.88
C PHE A 44 -14.55 0.18 -2.95
N ASN A 45 -14.01 -0.97 -2.59
CA ASN A 45 -13.21 -1.81 -3.46
C ASN A 45 -13.53 -3.30 -3.14
N PRO A 46 -14.38 -3.95 -3.96
CA PRO A 46 -14.77 -5.34 -3.78
C PRO A 46 -13.57 -6.30 -3.72
N ASP A 47 -12.49 -5.96 -4.40
CA ASP A 47 -11.30 -6.78 -4.51
C ASP A 47 -10.32 -6.62 -3.34
N TYR A 48 -10.62 -5.75 -2.36
CA TYR A 48 -9.73 -5.50 -1.20
C TYR A 48 -9.35 -6.77 -0.45
N ALA A 49 -10.30 -7.68 -0.26
CA ALA A 49 -10.07 -8.91 0.49
C ALA A 49 -9.32 -9.99 -0.31
N THR A 50 -9.45 -9.96 -1.64
CA THR A 50 -9.02 -11.04 -2.53
C THR A 50 -7.78 -10.75 -3.34
N THR A 51 -7.45 -9.49 -3.57
CA THR A 51 -6.37 -9.09 -4.49
C THR A 51 -5.31 -8.21 -3.82
N TYR A 52 -5.73 -7.33 -2.90
CA TYR A 52 -4.82 -6.31 -2.36
C TYR A 52 -3.95 -6.82 -1.22
N TYR A 53 -2.69 -6.42 -1.23
CA TYR A 53 -1.77 -6.53 -0.12
C TYR A 53 -1.86 -5.26 0.72
N THR A 54 -1.71 -5.39 2.04
CA THR A 54 -1.82 -4.26 2.95
C THR A 54 -0.73 -4.35 4.00
N GLN A 55 0.16 -3.36 4.05
CA GLN A 55 1.14 -3.29 5.11
C GLN A 55 0.60 -2.50 6.30
N MET A 56 0.52 -3.15 7.46
CA MET A 56 0.10 -2.52 8.72
C MET A 56 0.79 -3.18 9.91
N PHE A 57 1.18 -2.38 10.89
CA PHE A 57 1.76 -2.85 12.16
C PHE A 57 2.99 -3.75 12.01
N GLY A 58 3.79 -3.52 10.97
CA GLY A 58 4.99 -4.32 10.70
C GLY A 58 4.70 -5.69 10.09
N LYS A 59 3.52 -5.90 9.55
CA LYS A 59 3.13 -7.12 8.85
C LYS A 59 2.62 -6.79 7.47
N LEU A 60 2.91 -7.67 6.51
CA LEU A 60 2.27 -7.67 5.20
C LEU A 60 1.06 -8.60 5.24
N TRP A 61 -0.12 -8.02 5.11
CA TRP A 61 -1.38 -8.75 5.10
C TRP A 61 -1.74 -9.12 3.66
N VAL A 62 -1.75 -10.41 3.36
CA VAL A 62 -2.09 -10.96 2.04
C VAL A 62 -3.46 -11.63 2.07
N PRO A 63 -4.11 -11.81 0.90
CA PRO A 63 -5.48 -12.31 0.83
C PRO A 63 -5.69 -13.68 1.47
N SER A 64 -4.75 -14.61 1.30
CA SER A 64 -4.90 -15.98 1.80
C SER A 64 -3.62 -16.50 2.45
N LYS A 65 -3.77 -17.60 3.19
CA LYS A 65 -2.64 -18.29 3.81
C LYS A 65 -1.74 -18.94 2.76
N GLU A 66 -2.32 -19.51 1.72
CA GLU A 66 -1.60 -20.13 0.62
C GLU A 66 -0.68 -19.11 -0.08
N ILE A 67 -1.14 -17.86 -0.24
CA ILE A 67 -0.31 -16.77 -0.77
C ILE A 67 0.80 -16.42 0.22
N ALA A 68 0.49 -16.32 1.53
CA ALA A 68 1.51 -16.04 2.54
C ALA A 68 2.61 -17.10 2.57
N ASP A 69 2.21 -18.36 2.61
CA ASP A 69 3.13 -19.50 2.64
C ASP A 69 3.90 -19.62 1.31
N GLY A 70 3.23 -19.37 0.18
CA GLY A 70 3.86 -19.33 -1.14
C GLY A 70 4.95 -18.26 -1.24
N ILE A 71 4.71 -17.07 -0.70
CA ILE A 71 5.73 -16.01 -0.68
C ILE A 71 6.88 -16.40 0.27
N LYS A 72 6.60 -16.92 1.47
CA LYS A 72 7.63 -17.28 2.46
C LYS A 72 8.51 -18.45 2.02
N ASN A 73 7.94 -19.41 1.32
CA ASN A 73 8.59 -20.68 0.99
C ASN A 73 8.94 -20.84 -0.49
N SER A 74 8.73 -19.80 -1.30
CA SER A 74 9.06 -19.86 -2.73
C SER A 74 10.55 -20.12 -2.91
N THR A 75 10.86 -21.12 -3.72
CA THR A 75 12.23 -21.42 -4.16
C THR A 75 12.58 -20.66 -5.45
N ASP A 76 11.57 -20.17 -6.16
CA ASP A 76 11.74 -19.49 -7.45
C ASP A 76 11.55 -18.00 -7.30
N LEU A 77 12.65 -17.27 -7.34
CA LEU A 77 12.67 -15.81 -7.38
C LEU A 77 12.33 -15.32 -8.76
N THR A 78 11.10 -14.83 -8.90
CA THR A 78 10.79 -13.94 -10.01
C THR A 78 11.19 -12.52 -9.64
N ILE A 79 11.63 -11.73 -10.63
CA ILE A 79 11.96 -10.30 -10.44
C ILE A 79 10.78 -9.55 -9.79
N LYS A 80 9.56 -9.93 -10.14
CA LYS A 80 8.33 -9.41 -9.52
C LYS A 80 8.31 -9.64 -8.00
N ASN A 81 8.69 -10.82 -7.53
CA ASN A 81 8.72 -11.15 -6.11
C ASN A 81 9.83 -10.40 -5.38
N VAL A 82 11.01 -10.27 -6.00
CA VAL A 82 12.10 -9.44 -5.46
C VAL A 82 11.67 -7.99 -5.35
N ALA A 83 11.08 -7.43 -6.41
CA ALA A 83 10.59 -6.06 -6.42
C ALA A 83 9.50 -5.83 -5.35
N LEU A 84 8.61 -6.80 -5.14
CA LEU A 84 7.61 -6.75 -4.08
C LEU A 84 8.24 -6.74 -2.68
N LEU A 85 9.23 -7.62 -2.43
CA LEU A 85 9.92 -7.65 -1.14
C LEU A 85 10.63 -6.34 -0.83
N TYR A 86 11.37 -5.80 -1.80
CA TYR A 86 12.04 -4.53 -1.63
C TYR A 86 11.05 -3.37 -1.44
N HIS A 87 9.91 -3.40 -2.12
CA HIS A 87 8.83 -2.44 -1.92
C HIS A 87 8.31 -2.46 -0.48
N GLU A 88 7.95 -3.64 0.01
CA GLU A 88 7.29 -3.79 1.31
C GLU A 88 8.28 -3.68 2.47
N ILE A 89 9.45 -4.28 2.37
CA ILE A 89 10.40 -4.32 3.49
C ILE A 89 11.26 -3.06 3.50
N GLU A 90 12.02 -2.78 2.43
CA GLU A 90 12.88 -1.61 2.38
C GLU A 90 12.07 -0.32 2.18
N GLY A 91 11.07 -0.35 1.29
CA GLY A 91 10.20 0.79 1.01
C GLY A 91 9.47 1.28 2.26
N HIS A 92 8.67 0.42 2.87
CA HIS A 92 7.79 0.78 3.97
C HIS A 92 8.39 0.60 5.35
N ALA A 93 9.23 -0.41 5.58
CA ALA A 93 9.83 -0.61 6.90
C ALA A 93 10.76 0.55 7.29
N GLN A 94 11.59 1.06 6.38
CA GLN A 94 12.42 2.22 6.66
C GLN A 94 11.59 3.49 6.91
N GLN A 95 10.49 3.67 6.20
CA GLN A 95 9.57 4.78 6.43
C GLN A 95 8.95 4.71 7.82
N LYS A 96 8.59 3.50 8.28
CA LYS A 96 8.10 3.27 9.64
C LYS A 96 9.15 3.56 10.69
N MET A 97 10.41 3.17 10.47
CA MET A 97 11.51 3.47 11.38
C MET A 97 11.80 4.96 11.47
N SER A 98 11.62 5.71 10.39
CA SER A 98 11.85 7.15 10.33
C SER A 98 10.74 7.99 10.97
N SER A 99 9.57 7.43 11.26
CA SER A 99 8.42 8.17 11.80
C SER A 99 7.56 7.35 12.74
N LYS A 100 7.49 7.78 14.03
CA LYS A 100 6.55 7.22 15.01
C LYS A 100 5.09 7.34 14.57
N TRP A 101 4.81 8.30 13.70
CA TRP A 101 3.48 8.58 13.15
C TRP A 101 3.22 7.91 11.80
N PHE A 102 4.10 7.02 11.35
CA PHE A 102 3.97 6.40 10.03
C PHE A 102 2.60 5.72 9.85
N ASN A 103 2.18 4.85 10.76
CA ASN A 103 0.91 4.14 10.62
C ASN A 103 -0.28 5.11 10.56
N PHE A 104 -0.27 6.17 11.38
CA PHE A 104 -1.32 7.19 11.36
C PHE A 104 -1.33 7.95 10.02
N LYS A 105 -0.18 8.45 9.58
CA LYS A 105 -0.05 9.18 8.31
C LYS A 105 -0.39 8.32 7.11
N TYR A 106 -0.01 7.05 7.15
CA TYR A 106 -0.28 6.10 6.07
C TYR A 106 -1.78 5.77 5.97
N LEU A 107 -2.47 5.64 7.09
CA LEU A 107 -3.90 5.37 7.13
C LEU A 107 -4.77 6.61 6.96
N PHE A 108 -4.21 7.80 7.14
CA PHE A 108 -4.95 9.05 6.93
C PHE A 108 -5.14 9.34 5.43
N PRO A 109 -6.32 9.75 4.94
CA PRO A 109 -7.57 10.04 5.65
C PRO A 109 -8.47 8.82 5.91
N GLN A 110 -8.12 7.65 5.43
CA GLN A 110 -8.94 6.43 5.50
C GLN A 110 -9.25 6.01 6.95
N GLY A 111 -8.29 6.18 7.86
CA GLY A 111 -8.49 5.90 9.28
C GLY A 111 -9.57 6.78 9.91
N ILE A 112 -9.65 8.05 9.53
CA ILE A 112 -10.74 8.96 9.96
C ILE A 112 -12.06 8.47 9.41
N PHE A 113 -12.08 8.06 8.16
CA PHE A 113 -13.26 7.52 7.52
C PHE A 113 -13.81 6.28 8.22
N ILE A 114 -12.93 5.31 8.56
CA ILE A 114 -13.29 4.12 9.32
C ILE A 114 -13.82 4.51 10.71
N MET A 115 -13.20 5.50 11.34
CA MET A 115 -13.63 5.99 12.65
C MET A 115 -15.00 6.65 12.58
N VAL A 116 -15.26 7.49 11.58
CA VAL A 116 -16.58 8.11 11.36
C VAL A 116 -17.63 7.02 11.11
N LEU A 117 -17.34 6.05 10.24
CA LEU A 117 -18.25 4.93 9.99
C LEU A 117 -18.52 4.10 11.26
N ALA A 118 -17.50 3.84 12.06
CA ALA A 118 -17.66 3.11 13.33
C ALA A 118 -18.54 3.90 14.32
N VAL A 119 -18.34 5.20 14.42
CA VAL A 119 -19.17 6.09 15.26
C VAL A 119 -20.63 6.10 14.76
N THR A 120 -20.84 6.22 13.45
CA THR A 120 -22.17 6.19 12.85
C THR A 120 -22.88 4.84 13.12
N LEU A 121 -22.16 3.72 12.98
CA LEU A 121 -22.70 2.40 13.27
C LEU A 121 -23.03 2.23 14.78
N LEU A 122 -22.20 2.74 15.67
CA LEU A 122 -22.44 2.74 17.10
C LEU A 122 -23.64 3.60 17.52
N LEU A 123 -23.86 4.71 16.81
CA LEU A 123 -25.00 5.59 17.03
C LEU A 123 -26.27 5.11 16.32
N SER A 124 -26.18 4.17 15.39
CA SER A 124 -27.32 3.66 14.62
C SER A 124 -28.46 3.09 15.48
N PRO A 125 -28.23 2.37 16.61
CA PRO A 125 -29.31 1.93 17.50
C PRO A 125 -30.06 3.11 18.14
N LEU A 126 -29.33 4.17 18.53
CA LEU A 126 -29.94 5.41 19.04
C LEU A 126 -30.76 6.13 17.96
N LEU A 127 -30.30 6.10 16.71
CA LEU A 127 -31.02 6.62 15.56
C LEU A 127 -32.28 5.79 15.27
N LEU A 128 -32.21 4.45 15.39
CA LEU A 128 -33.34 3.55 15.20
C LEU A 128 -34.40 3.73 16.28
N THR A 129 -34.01 3.90 17.55
CA THR A 129 -34.95 4.15 18.67
C THR A 129 -35.62 5.51 18.52
N ASN A 130 -34.92 6.54 18.02
CA ASN A 130 -35.51 7.81 17.70
C ASN A 130 -36.50 7.73 16.53
N LEU A 131 -36.18 6.93 15.48
CA LEU A 131 -37.09 6.66 14.35
C LEU A 131 -38.38 5.97 14.81
N LEU A 132 -38.29 4.98 15.69
CA LEU A 132 -39.43 4.30 16.28
C LEU A 132 -40.24 5.25 17.16
N GLY A 133 -39.61 6.06 17.97
CA GLY A 133 -40.28 7.10 18.80
C GLY A 133 -41.01 8.14 17.96
N MET A 134 -40.48 8.51 16.80
CA MET A 134 -41.10 9.43 15.85
C MET A 134 -42.31 8.83 15.17
N TRP A 135 -42.26 7.53 14.86
CA TRP A 135 -43.40 6.79 14.26
C TRP A 135 -44.55 6.65 15.25
N LEU A 136 -44.23 6.61 16.56
CA LEU A 136 -45.23 6.40 17.64
C LEU A 136 -45.78 7.72 18.21
N GLY A 137 -45.29 8.92 17.93
CA GLY A 137 -45.81 10.10 18.59
C GLY A 137 -45.26 11.49 18.24
N GLY A 138 -44.54 11.62 17.16
CA GLY A 138 -44.29 12.93 16.57
C GLY A 138 -43.35 13.84 17.33
N TRP A 139 -42.09 13.86 16.90
CA TRP A 139 -41.15 14.93 17.21
C TRP A 139 -40.46 15.38 15.91
N ALA A 140 -41.08 16.33 15.21
CA ALA A 140 -40.60 16.88 13.95
C ALA A 140 -39.14 17.41 14.02
N PHE A 141 -38.70 17.82 15.20
CA PHE A 141 -37.35 18.32 15.44
C PHE A 141 -36.27 17.24 15.27
N CYS A 142 -36.53 16.03 15.75
CA CYS A 142 -35.57 14.92 15.62
C CYS A 142 -35.44 14.47 14.14
N HIS A 143 -36.47 14.64 13.33
CA HIS A 143 -36.46 14.31 11.90
C HIS A 143 -35.45 15.13 11.12
N VAL A 144 -35.44 16.44 11.31
CA VAL A 144 -34.51 17.33 10.59
C VAL A 144 -33.07 16.99 10.92
N TRP A 145 -32.75 16.77 12.19
CA TRP A 145 -31.39 16.42 12.61
C TRP A 145 -30.96 15.05 12.12
N PHE A 146 -31.86 14.06 12.13
CA PHE A 146 -31.58 12.72 11.59
C PHE A 146 -31.19 12.79 10.11
N TRP A 147 -31.99 13.49 9.29
CA TRP A 147 -31.70 13.60 7.86
C TRP A 147 -30.44 14.44 7.59
N LEU A 148 -30.21 15.46 8.40
CA LEU A 148 -29.02 16.30 8.28
C LEU A 148 -27.74 15.51 8.60
N PHE A 149 -27.76 14.73 9.70
CA PHE A 149 -26.61 13.88 10.06
C PHE A 149 -26.43 12.75 9.04
N SER A 150 -27.48 12.10 8.60
CA SER A 150 -27.39 11.06 7.56
C SER A 150 -26.88 11.61 6.24
N ALA A 151 -27.29 12.81 5.82
CA ALA A 151 -26.80 13.47 4.62
C ALA A 151 -25.34 13.90 4.77
N LEU A 152 -24.93 14.39 5.94
CA LEU A 152 -23.55 14.74 6.26
C LEU A 152 -22.66 13.49 6.24
N ASP A 153 -23.12 12.39 6.83
CA ASP A 153 -22.40 11.12 6.85
C ASP A 153 -22.25 10.54 5.44
N ILE A 154 -23.33 10.50 4.66
CA ILE A 154 -23.29 10.03 3.26
C ILE A 154 -22.38 10.94 2.43
N SER A 155 -22.46 12.26 2.60
CA SER A 155 -21.60 13.21 1.90
C SER A 155 -20.14 13.08 2.31
N ALA A 156 -19.86 12.93 3.61
CA ALA A 156 -18.52 12.68 4.10
C ALA A 156 -17.96 11.33 3.55
N ILE A 157 -18.78 10.29 3.58
CA ILE A 157 -18.45 8.97 3.07
C ILE A 157 -18.12 8.99 1.56
N THR A 158 -18.85 9.76 0.78
CA THR A 158 -18.70 9.77 -0.68
C THR A 158 -17.70 10.80 -1.18
N MET A 159 -17.54 11.93 -0.49
CA MET A 159 -16.75 13.06 -0.97
C MET A 159 -15.36 13.16 -0.33
N VAL A 160 -15.21 12.83 0.94
CA VAL A 160 -13.92 12.97 1.65
C VAL A 160 -12.79 12.18 0.96
N PRO A 161 -12.98 10.93 0.52
CA PRO A 161 -11.92 10.20 -0.18
C PRO A 161 -11.51 10.84 -1.51
N LYS A 162 -12.45 11.54 -2.19
CA LYS A 162 -12.20 12.18 -3.49
C LYS A 162 -11.57 13.57 -3.36
N LEU A 163 -11.83 14.27 -2.26
CA LEU A 163 -11.41 15.66 -2.05
C LEU A 163 -10.10 15.77 -1.27
N ILE A 164 -9.82 14.83 -0.39
CA ILE A 164 -8.61 14.85 0.44
C ILE A 164 -7.61 13.87 -0.14
N SER A 165 -6.66 14.38 -0.93
CA SER A 165 -5.54 13.56 -1.37
C SER A 165 -4.77 13.06 -0.15
N ALA A 166 -4.50 11.75 -0.10
CA ALA A 166 -3.68 11.14 0.94
C ALA A 166 -2.19 11.44 0.70
N ARG A 167 -1.81 12.73 0.77
CA ARG A 167 -0.48 13.21 0.40
C ARG A 167 0.65 12.44 1.06
N TRP A 168 0.50 12.09 2.35
CA TRP A 168 1.53 11.32 3.05
C TRP A 168 1.63 9.90 2.50
N ARG A 169 0.50 9.22 2.32
CA ARG A 169 0.47 7.88 1.72
C ARG A 169 1.03 7.90 0.31
N TYR A 170 0.61 8.89 -0.51
CA TYR A 170 1.14 9.08 -1.85
C TYR A 170 2.67 9.14 -1.87
N ASN A 171 3.27 9.95 -1.00
CA ASN A 171 4.72 10.07 -0.94
C ASN A 171 5.37 8.75 -0.51
N TYR A 172 4.80 8.05 0.48
CA TYR A 172 5.33 6.77 0.93
C TYR A 172 5.28 5.70 -0.16
N GLU A 173 4.17 5.59 -0.84
CA GLU A 173 3.98 4.64 -1.93
C GLU A 173 4.89 4.98 -3.13
N LEU A 174 4.97 6.25 -3.50
CA LEU A 174 5.83 6.69 -4.59
C LEU A 174 7.30 6.32 -4.34
N GLU A 175 7.79 6.50 -3.12
CA GLU A 175 9.15 6.13 -2.74
C GLU A 175 9.35 4.60 -2.76
N ALA A 176 8.36 3.82 -2.30
CA ALA A 176 8.41 2.37 -2.35
C ALA A 176 8.36 1.85 -3.81
N TYR A 177 7.54 2.44 -4.67
CA TYR A 177 7.51 2.10 -6.09
C TYR A 177 8.81 2.46 -6.84
N LYS A 178 9.51 3.52 -6.45
CA LYS A 178 10.85 3.82 -7.00
C LYS A 178 11.83 2.69 -6.72
N ILE A 179 11.74 2.06 -5.55
CA ILE A 179 12.57 0.90 -5.22
C ILE A 179 12.18 -0.31 -6.09
N SER A 180 10.88 -0.56 -6.29
CA SER A 180 10.45 -1.62 -7.21
C SER A 180 11.00 -1.42 -8.63
N LEU A 181 10.92 -0.18 -9.16
CA LEU A 181 11.46 0.15 -10.48
C LEU A 181 12.98 -0.03 -10.55
N LEU A 182 13.71 0.30 -9.47
CA LEU A 182 15.14 0.07 -9.37
C LEU A 182 15.46 -1.42 -9.48
N VAL A 183 14.70 -2.29 -8.82
CA VAL A 183 14.88 -3.74 -8.91
C VAL A 183 14.68 -4.23 -10.35
N TYR A 184 13.57 -3.88 -10.99
CA TYR A 184 13.34 -4.24 -12.39
C TYR A 184 14.47 -3.78 -13.29
N PHE A 185 14.93 -2.55 -13.09
CA PHE A 185 15.98 -1.94 -13.89
C PHE A 185 17.33 -2.62 -13.68
N PHE A 186 17.68 -2.95 -12.43
CA PHE A 186 18.92 -3.64 -12.07
C PHE A 186 19.05 -5.00 -12.77
N TYR A 187 17.96 -5.76 -12.83
CA TYR A 187 17.92 -7.06 -13.51
C TYR A 187 17.78 -6.97 -15.04
N GLY A 188 17.86 -5.77 -15.63
CA GLY A 188 17.79 -5.56 -17.07
C GLY A 188 16.40 -5.56 -17.68
N GLU A 189 15.36 -5.65 -16.86
CA GLU A 189 13.95 -5.65 -17.30
C GLU A 189 13.43 -4.22 -17.57
N ARG A 190 14.14 -3.48 -18.43
CA ARG A 190 13.86 -2.05 -18.69
C ARG A 190 12.48 -1.81 -19.29
N ASP A 191 12.05 -2.67 -20.21
CA ASP A 191 10.72 -2.55 -20.81
C ASP A 191 9.60 -2.90 -19.84
N ALA A 192 9.83 -3.86 -18.96
CA ALA A 192 8.91 -4.14 -17.85
C ALA A 192 8.83 -2.96 -16.87
N ALA A 193 9.97 -2.34 -16.52
CA ALA A 193 10.00 -1.14 -15.69
C ALA A 193 9.21 0.02 -16.32
N ARG A 194 9.39 0.27 -17.63
CA ARG A 194 8.64 1.30 -18.37
C ARG A 194 7.13 1.05 -18.34
N ARG A 195 6.70 -0.18 -18.63
CA ARG A 195 5.27 -0.55 -18.55
C ARG A 195 4.74 -0.40 -17.12
N TYR A 196 5.54 -0.75 -16.13
CA TYR A 196 5.14 -0.67 -14.72
C TYR A 196 4.90 0.78 -14.27
N VAL A 197 5.62 1.78 -14.83
CA VAL A 197 5.34 3.21 -14.58
C VAL A 197 3.88 3.57 -14.88
N TYR A 198 3.33 3.09 -15.98
CA TYR A 198 1.93 3.35 -16.33
C TYR A 198 0.98 2.70 -15.33
N SER A 199 1.25 1.44 -14.96
CA SER A 199 0.45 0.73 -13.96
C SER A 199 0.49 1.42 -12.59
N ILE A 200 1.66 1.87 -12.14
CA ILE A 200 1.80 2.61 -10.87
C ILE A 200 1.00 3.92 -10.92
N ALA A 201 1.08 4.64 -12.04
CA ALA A 201 0.33 5.89 -12.19
C ALA A 201 -1.18 5.65 -12.16
N ASP A 202 -1.66 4.58 -12.78
CA ASP A 202 -3.07 4.19 -12.73
C ASP A 202 -3.50 3.77 -11.32
N ILE A 203 -2.70 2.95 -10.64
CA ILE A 203 -2.94 2.53 -9.27
C ILE A 203 -3.03 3.74 -8.32
N LEU A 204 -2.04 4.63 -8.32
CA LEU A 204 -1.98 5.74 -7.37
C LEU A 204 -3.01 6.85 -7.65
N SER A 205 -3.43 7.03 -8.91
CA SER A 205 -4.44 8.04 -9.28
C SER A 205 -5.86 7.50 -9.32
N GLY A 206 -6.04 6.18 -9.37
CA GLY A 206 -7.31 5.51 -9.54
C GLY A 206 -8.06 5.23 -8.24
N SER A 207 -9.25 4.64 -8.40
CA SER A 207 -10.10 4.18 -7.30
C SER A 207 -9.51 3.00 -6.55
N ASP A 208 -8.73 2.19 -7.22
CA ASP A 208 -8.17 0.95 -6.69
C ASP A 208 -7.28 1.15 -5.47
N TYR A 209 -6.61 2.30 -5.42
CA TYR A 209 -5.80 2.71 -4.28
C TYR A 209 -6.43 3.85 -3.47
N TYR A 210 -7.77 3.90 -3.47
CA TYR A 210 -8.56 4.85 -2.69
C TYR A 210 -8.22 6.32 -3.00
N TRP A 211 -8.04 6.63 -4.30
CA TRP A 211 -7.74 8.00 -4.76
C TRP A 211 -6.60 8.66 -3.99
N THR A 212 -5.51 7.93 -3.78
CA THR A 212 -4.34 8.45 -3.06
C THR A 212 -3.83 9.75 -3.66
N ALA A 213 -3.85 9.86 -4.99
CA ALA A 213 -3.48 11.06 -5.74
C ALA A 213 -4.43 11.30 -6.93
N PRO A 214 -5.73 11.60 -6.68
CA PRO A 214 -6.71 11.74 -7.75
C PRO A 214 -6.31 12.85 -8.73
N GLY A 215 -6.48 12.57 -10.03
CA GLY A 215 -6.15 13.52 -11.10
C GLY A 215 -4.65 13.72 -11.39
N LYS A 216 -3.75 13.06 -10.65
CA LYS A 216 -2.29 13.24 -10.80
C LYS A 216 -1.61 12.21 -11.68
N ARG A 217 -2.34 11.43 -12.45
CA ARG A 217 -1.80 10.35 -13.29
C ARG A 217 -0.59 10.79 -14.13
N ARG A 218 -0.73 11.91 -14.85
CA ARG A 218 0.33 12.45 -15.70
C ARG A 218 1.55 12.94 -14.90
N GLU A 219 1.31 13.59 -13.76
CA GLU A 219 2.37 14.04 -12.85
C GLU A 219 3.19 12.84 -12.35
N ILE A 220 2.52 11.77 -11.93
CA ILE A 220 3.15 10.53 -11.47
C ILE A 220 3.98 9.89 -12.59
N GLN A 221 3.45 9.80 -13.79
CA GLN A 221 4.17 9.27 -14.95
C GLN A 221 5.44 10.08 -15.23
N VAL A 222 5.35 11.40 -15.20
CA VAL A 222 6.54 12.27 -15.41
C VAL A 222 7.58 12.03 -14.32
N LEU A 223 7.19 12.03 -13.05
CA LEU A 223 8.12 11.80 -11.94
C LEU A 223 8.82 10.43 -12.02
N LEU A 224 8.07 9.37 -12.35
CA LEU A 224 8.64 8.03 -12.45
C LEU A 224 9.49 7.85 -13.71
N ASN A 225 9.17 8.52 -14.82
CA ASN A 225 10.03 8.53 -16.00
C ASN A 225 11.35 9.28 -15.73
N ILE A 226 11.33 10.42 -15.02
CA ILE A 226 12.54 11.09 -14.56
C ILE A 226 13.38 10.13 -13.70
N TRP A 227 12.73 9.34 -12.85
CA TRP A 227 13.42 8.32 -12.05
C TRP A 227 14.07 7.24 -12.93
N LEU A 228 13.39 6.75 -13.98
CA LEU A 228 13.99 5.80 -14.93
C LEU A 228 15.21 6.37 -15.64
N TYR A 229 15.23 7.64 -16.01
CA TYR A 229 16.43 8.29 -16.55
C TYR A 229 17.58 8.32 -15.53
N GLN A 230 17.31 8.57 -14.27
CA GLN A 230 18.33 8.51 -13.22
C GLN A 230 18.89 7.09 -13.04
N LEU A 231 18.06 6.06 -13.18
CA LEU A 231 18.50 4.67 -13.17
C LEU A 231 19.37 4.33 -14.39
N GLU A 232 19.04 4.87 -15.57
CA GLU A 232 19.86 4.72 -16.78
C GLU A 232 21.25 5.36 -16.57
N ASP A 233 21.29 6.58 -16.04
CA ASP A 233 22.54 7.28 -15.70
C ASP A 233 23.38 6.47 -14.70
N ARG A 234 22.74 5.85 -13.71
CA ARG A 234 23.44 4.97 -12.76
C ARG A 234 23.99 3.73 -13.41
N TYR A 235 23.19 3.10 -14.26
CA TYR A 235 23.57 1.87 -14.98
C TYR A 235 24.78 2.12 -15.91
N THR A 236 24.83 3.27 -16.57
CA THR A 236 25.95 3.67 -17.42
C THR A 236 27.16 4.22 -16.63
N GLY A 237 27.02 4.35 -15.31
CA GLY A 237 28.08 4.86 -14.44
C GLY A 237 28.27 6.39 -14.48
N THR A 238 27.36 7.12 -15.12
CA THR A 238 27.46 8.58 -15.26
C THR A 238 27.03 9.34 -14.02
N ARG A 239 26.21 8.72 -13.16
CA ARG A 239 25.68 9.36 -11.95
C ARG A 239 25.39 8.34 -10.85
N LEU A 240 25.63 8.72 -9.59
CA LEU A 240 25.20 7.96 -8.42
C LEU A 240 23.74 8.30 -8.08
N LEU A 241 23.04 7.33 -7.53
CA LEU A 241 21.69 7.53 -7.00
C LEU A 241 21.74 8.24 -5.62
N PRO A 242 20.62 8.81 -5.13
CA PRO A 242 20.53 9.22 -3.75
C PRO A 242 20.88 8.06 -2.80
N LYS A 243 21.58 8.37 -1.70
CA LYS A 243 22.21 7.38 -0.78
C LYS A 243 21.35 6.16 -0.44
N ARG A 244 20.04 6.36 -0.23
CA ARG A 244 19.11 5.27 0.07
C ARG A 244 19.03 4.26 -1.06
N TYR A 245 18.87 4.71 -2.28
CA TYR A 245 18.71 3.86 -3.45
C TYR A 245 20.04 3.28 -3.91
N GLU A 246 21.14 4.01 -3.74
CA GLU A 246 22.48 3.51 -4.00
C GLU A 246 22.79 2.28 -3.13
N LYS A 247 22.40 2.33 -1.86
CA LYS A 247 22.52 1.20 -0.94
C LYS A 247 21.76 -0.03 -1.43
N VAL A 248 20.51 0.15 -1.93
CA VAL A 248 19.72 -0.95 -2.50
C VAL A 248 20.40 -1.50 -3.77
N TRP A 249 20.93 -0.62 -4.60
CA TRP A 249 21.67 -1.02 -5.80
C TRP A 249 22.91 -1.86 -5.47
N GLU A 250 23.70 -1.44 -4.51
CA GLU A 250 24.89 -2.17 -4.04
C GLU A 250 24.52 -3.53 -3.46
N GLU A 251 23.46 -3.60 -2.67
CA GLU A 251 22.97 -4.86 -2.11
C GLU A 251 22.52 -5.85 -3.18
N LEU A 252 21.82 -5.39 -4.22
CA LEU A 252 21.46 -6.23 -5.34
C LEU A 252 22.69 -6.73 -6.09
N ALA A 253 23.75 -5.89 -6.21
CA ALA A 253 25.00 -6.29 -6.81
C ALA A 253 25.71 -7.36 -6.00
N ASP A 254 25.80 -7.21 -4.67
CA ASP A 254 26.39 -8.19 -3.77
C ASP A 254 25.66 -9.55 -3.85
N LEU A 255 24.33 -9.51 -3.83
CA LEU A 255 23.49 -10.70 -3.98
C LEU A 255 23.72 -11.41 -5.32
N SER A 256 23.89 -10.64 -6.40
CA SER A 256 24.12 -11.18 -7.75
C SER A 256 25.52 -11.80 -7.92
N THR A 257 26.48 -11.43 -7.08
CA THR A 257 27.85 -11.99 -7.10
C THR A 257 28.00 -13.20 -6.22
N ALA A 258 27.29 -13.28 -5.09
CA ALA A 258 27.34 -14.40 -4.15
C ALA A 258 26.88 -15.75 -4.75
N ASP A 259 26.05 -15.69 -5.80
CA ASP A 259 25.54 -16.89 -6.49
C ASP A 259 26.50 -17.41 -7.60
N LYS A 260 27.62 -16.73 -7.82
CA LYS A 260 28.63 -17.15 -8.81
C LYS A 260 29.83 -17.87 -8.18
N SER A 261 29.91 -17.91 -6.85
CA SER A 261 30.92 -18.60 -6.07
C SER A 261 30.43 -19.95 -5.56
#